data_ba6d496f23f6022ffe7f837b0d13fe7e
#
_entry.id   ba6d496f23f6022ffe7f837b0d13fe7e
#
_cell.length_a   1.000
_cell.length_b   1.000
_cell.length_c   1.000
_cell.angle_alpha   90.00
_cell.angle_beta   90.00
_cell.angle_gamma   90.00
#
_symmetry.space_group_name_H-M   'P 1'
#
loop_
_entity.id
_entity.type
_entity.pdbx_description
1 polymer ?
#
loop_
_entity_poly.entity_id
_entity_poly.type
_entity_poly.pdbx_seq_one_letter_code
_entity_poly.pdbx_strand_id
1 'polypeptide(L)'
;MDYPPAHYILFEPANDKETLKLYEKYKIDHSDTCEFDEADASILFSVEMFGTWFDNWISGVSRKQSSRIRILIVWHSEFLTVACQQMLRRQLEQRSFKNRVWFHTEDPTGLQSAIISRCITKRIPTTIHTPKYNYDSSLH
;
A
#
# COMPACT_ATOMS: atom_id res chain seq x y z
N MET A 1 -1.70 -12.46 -2.49
CA MET A 1 -2.65 -11.76 -1.59
C MET A 1 -4.01 -12.38 -1.76
N ASP A 2 -4.71 -12.50 -0.67
CA ASP A 2 -5.97 -13.23 -0.64
C ASP A 2 -7.13 -12.40 -1.20
N TYR A 3 -8.21 -13.08 -1.55
CA TYR A 3 -9.46 -12.44 -1.90
C TYR A 3 -10.54 -12.98 -0.96
N PRO A 4 -11.38 -12.12 -0.34
CA PRO A 4 -11.36 -10.66 -0.41
C PRO A 4 -10.11 -10.07 0.24
N PRO A 5 -9.66 -8.91 -0.22
CA PRO A 5 -8.43 -8.32 0.29
C PRO A 5 -8.61 -7.74 1.68
N ALA A 6 -7.53 -7.72 2.44
CA ALA A 6 -7.44 -7.02 3.70
C ALA A 6 -6.73 -5.68 3.51
N HIS A 7 -6.50 -4.96 4.61
CA HIS A 7 -5.51 -3.89 4.62
C HIS A 7 -4.14 -4.53 4.75
N TYR A 8 -3.19 -4.10 3.91
CA TYR A 8 -1.87 -4.73 3.89
C TYR A 8 -0.77 -3.69 4.07
N ILE A 9 0.31 -4.12 4.70
CA ILE A 9 1.60 -3.48 4.58
C ILE A 9 2.45 -4.42 3.71
N LEU A 10 2.86 -3.92 2.55
CA LEU A 10 3.63 -4.70 1.60
C LEU A 10 5.09 -4.23 1.72
N PHE A 11 5.84 -5.00 2.49
CA PHE A 11 7.22 -4.67 2.82
C PHE A 11 8.15 -5.25 1.76
N GLU A 12 8.78 -4.36 1.00
CA GLU A 12 9.67 -4.72 -0.11
C GLU A 12 11.04 -4.08 0.12
N PRO A 13 11.91 -4.72 0.90
CA PRO A 13 13.20 -4.12 1.25
C PRO A 13 14.14 -3.93 0.07
N ALA A 14 14.03 -4.78 -0.95
CA ALA A 14 14.93 -4.73 -2.10
C ALA A 14 14.51 -3.71 -3.15
N ASN A 15 13.27 -3.23 -3.11
CA ASN A 15 12.72 -2.29 -4.10
C ASN A 15 12.98 -2.74 -5.54
N ASP A 16 12.72 -4.01 -5.81
CA ASP A 16 12.95 -4.63 -7.12
C ASP A 16 11.68 -4.75 -7.95
N LYS A 17 10.65 -3.97 -7.59
CA LYS A 17 9.37 -3.88 -8.28
C LYS A 17 8.53 -5.15 -8.22
N GLU A 18 8.80 -6.03 -7.27
CA GLU A 18 7.99 -7.24 -7.08
C GLU A 18 6.59 -6.89 -6.59
N THR A 19 6.46 -5.87 -5.74
CA THR A 19 5.15 -5.39 -5.31
C THR A 19 4.33 -4.89 -6.50
N LEU A 20 4.97 -4.16 -7.42
CA LEU A 20 4.29 -3.68 -8.61
C LEU A 20 3.77 -4.83 -9.46
N LYS A 21 4.57 -5.89 -9.62
CA LYS A 21 4.14 -7.08 -10.35
C LYS A 21 2.96 -7.76 -9.70
N LEU A 22 2.99 -7.90 -8.37
CA LEU A 22 1.89 -8.51 -7.62
C LEU A 22 0.63 -7.67 -7.74
N TYR A 23 0.76 -6.35 -7.63
CA TYR A 23 -0.35 -5.43 -7.74
C TYR A 23 -0.99 -5.49 -9.13
N GLU A 24 -0.19 -5.46 -10.18
CA GLU A 24 -0.68 -5.54 -11.56
C GLU A 24 -1.41 -6.86 -11.81
N LYS A 25 -0.87 -7.96 -11.31
CA LYS A 25 -1.52 -9.26 -11.44
C LYS A 25 -2.85 -9.27 -10.68
N TYR A 26 -2.88 -8.72 -9.49
CA TYR A 26 -4.11 -8.67 -8.69
C TYR A 26 -5.17 -7.84 -9.39
N LYS A 27 -4.78 -6.73 -10.02
CA LYS A 27 -5.71 -5.90 -10.79
C LYS A 27 -6.34 -6.68 -11.93
N ILE A 28 -5.54 -7.46 -12.65
CA ILE A 28 -6.05 -8.27 -13.75
C ILE A 28 -7.00 -9.33 -13.23
N ASP A 29 -6.61 -10.02 -12.16
CA ASP A 29 -7.37 -11.13 -11.62
C ASP A 29 -8.71 -10.70 -11.00
N HIS A 30 -8.80 -9.46 -10.49
CA HIS A 30 -9.96 -9.01 -9.74
C HIS A 30 -10.59 -7.72 -10.30
N SER A 31 -10.41 -7.47 -11.59
CA SER A 31 -10.95 -6.26 -12.22
C SER A 31 -12.47 -6.18 -12.17
N ASP A 32 -13.15 -7.31 -12.07
CA ASP A 32 -14.61 -7.35 -12.03
C ASP A 32 -15.17 -7.01 -10.65
N THR A 33 -14.40 -7.23 -9.59
CA THR A 33 -14.88 -7.13 -8.21
C THR A 33 -14.23 -6.00 -7.43
N CYS A 34 -13.14 -5.43 -7.95
CA CYS A 34 -12.37 -4.39 -7.27
C CYS A 34 -12.13 -3.19 -8.17
N GLU A 35 -12.06 -2.02 -7.55
CA GLU A 35 -11.54 -0.81 -8.19
C GLU A 35 -10.20 -0.47 -7.54
N PHE A 36 -9.30 0.11 -8.32
CA PHE A 36 -7.93 0.34 -7.89
C PHE A 36 -7.54 1.79 -8.07
N ASP A 37 -6.97 2.37 -7.04
CA ASP A 37 -6.43 3.73 -7.06
C ASP A 37 -5.03 3.71 -6.49
N GLU A 38 -4.20 4.67 -6.90
CA GLU A 38 -2.80 4.73 -6.51
C GLU A 38 -2.46 6.14 -6.03
N ALA A 39 -1.63 6.20 -5.01
CA ALA A 39 -1.01 7.44 -4.55
C ALA A 39 0.46 7.15 -4.31
N ASP A 40 1.31 8.11 -4.65
CA ASP A 40 2.75 7.99 -4.43
C ASP A 40 3.16 9.01 -3.37
N ALA A 41 3.49 8.52 -2.18
CA ALA A 41 3.82 9.40 -1.06
C ALA A 41 5.13 10.17 -1.28
N SER A 42 5.99 9.70 -2.17
CA SER A 42 7.22 10.43 -2.50
C SER A 42 6.93 11.68 -3.34
N ILE A 43 5.76 11.76 -3.96
CA ILE A 43 5.32 12.91 -4.75
C ILE A 43 4.36 13.77 -3.93
N LEU A 44 3.42 13.15 -3.23
CA LEU A 44 2.45 13.84 -2.38
C LEU A 44 3.04 14.04 -0.98
N PHE A 45 4.05 14.89 -0.89
CA PHE A 45 4.84 15.00 0.33
C PHE A 45 4.35 16.08 1.30
N SER A 46 3.39 16.92 0.90
CA SER A 46 2.81 17.90 1.84
C SER A 46 1.46 17.40 2.34
N VAL A 47 1.12 17.81 3.58
CA VAL A 47 -0.16 17.47 4.18
C VAL A 47 -1.31 18.02 3.34
N GLU A 48 -1.14 19.22 2.80
CA GLU A 48 -2.18 19.85 1.98
C GLU A 48 -2.44 19.11 0.69
N MET A 49 -1.37 18.75 -0.03
CA MET A 49 -1.49 18.00 -1.27
C MET A 49 -2.15 16.65 -1.05
N PHE A 50 -1.67 15.94 -0.04
CA PHE A 50 -2.20 14.63 0.28
C PHE A 50 -3.64 14.72 0.74
N GLY A 51 -3.96 15.69 1.59
CA GLY A 51 -5.30 15.89 2.12
C GLY A 51 -6.31 16.17 1.01
N THR A 52 -5.96 17.04 0.06
CA THR A 52 -6.83 17.37 -1.07
C THR A 52 -7.07 16.12 -1.92
N TRP A 53 -6.02 15.39 -2.24
CA TRP A 53 -6.13 14.18 -3.02
C TRP A 53 -7.01 13.14 -2.29
N PHE A 54 -6.76 12.98 -1.00
CA PHE A 54 -7.48 12.00 -0.20
C PHE A 54 -8.96 12.34 -0.05
N ASP A 55 -9.28 13.61 0.15
CA ASP A 55 -10.68 14.05 0.21
C ASP A 55 -11.41 13.76 -1.09
N ASN A 56 -10.75 13.97 -2.22
CA ASN A 56 -11.32 13.64 -3.52
C ASN A 56 -11.56 12.15 -3.67
N TRP A 57 -10.65 11.34 -3.19
CA TRP A 57 -10.79 9.89 -3.23
C TRP A 57 -11.97 9.43 -2.39
N ILE A 58 -12.09 9.95 -1.17
CA ILE A 58 -13.22 9.65 -0.27
C ILE A 58 -14.54 10.07 -0.90
N SER A 59 -14.61 11.28 -1.46
CA SER A 59 -15.83 11.79 -2.10
C SER A 59 -16.25 10.90 -3.27
N GLY A 60 -15.27 10.39 -4.01
CA GLY A 60 -15.55 9.45 -5.09
C GLY A 60 -16.22 8.17 -4.59
N VAL A 61 -15.82 7.69 -3.42
CA VAL A 61 -16.47 6.54 -2.79
C VAL A 61 -17.93 6.86 -2.48
N SER A 62 -18.17 8.03 -1.91
CA SER A 62 -19.53 8.42 -1.48
C SER A 62 -20.49 8.54 -2.65
N ARG A 63 -20.01 8.98 -3.81
CA ARG A 63 -20.87 9.18 -4.98
C ARG A 63 -21.12 7.90 -5.78
N LYS A 64 -20.14 7.00 -5.78
CA LYS A 64 -20.25 5.76 -6.54
C LYS A 64 -20.78 4.66 -5.62
N GLN A 65 -22.05 4.40 -5.71
CA GLN A 65 -22.63 3.30 -4.93
C GLN A 65 -22.33 1.98 -5.60
N SER A 66 -21.06 1.72 -5.78
CA SER A 66 -20.59 0.48 -6.36
C SER A 66 -20.52 -0.60 -5.29
N SER A 67 -20.85 -1.83 -5.65
CA SER A 67 -20.65 -2.98 -4.78
C SER A 67 -19.19 -3.44 -4.77
N ARG A 68 -18.35 -2.80 -5.58
CA ARG A 68 -16.94 -3.21 -5.73
C ARG A 68 -16.11 -2.74 -4.55
N ILE A 69 -15.12 -3.56 -4.21
CA ILE A 69 -14.14 -3.18 -3.19
C ILE A 69 -13.17 -2.18 -3.82
N ARG A 70 -12.92 -1.08 -3.11
CA ARG A 70 -11.95 -0.08 -3.56
C ARG A 70 -10.66 -0.28 -2.82
N ILE A 71 -9.59 -0.47 -3.58
CA ILE A 71 -8.25 -0.67 -3.05
C ILE A 71 -7.43 0.57 -3.39
N LEU A 72 -6.88 1.20 -2.37
CA LEU A 72 -5.92 2.28 -2.52
C LEU A 72 -4.55 1.73 -2.18
N ILE A 73 -3.62 1.72 -3.13
CA ILE A 73 -2.24 1.43 -2.83
C ILE A 73 -1.47 2.73 -2.68
N VAL A 74 -0.72 2.86 -1.59
CA VAL A 74 0.12 4.01 -1.31
C VAL A 74 1.57 3.57 -1.50
N TRP A 75 2.15 4.00 -2.62
CA TRP A 75 3.54 3.69 -2.94
C TRP A 75 4.47 4.53 -2.08
N HIS A 76 5.59 3.95 -1.68
CA HIS A 76 6.65 4.64 -0.92
C HIS A 76 6.11 5.26 0.36
N SER A 77 5.40 4.45 1.14
CA SER A 77 4.72 4.90 2.36
C SER A 77 5.70 5.40 3.44
N GLU A 78 6.98 5.08 3.33
CA GLU A 78 8.00 5.61 4.24
C GLU A 78 8.12 7.14 4.16
N PHE A 79 7.62 7.75 3.08
CA PHE A 79 7.61 9.21 2.91
C PHE A 79 6.37 9.87 3.50
N LEU A 80 5.41 9.10 4.01
CA LEU A 80 4.21 9.68 4.61
C LEU A 80 4.56 10.43 5.90
N THR A 81 4.07 11.66 6.02
CA THR A 81 4.17 12.38 7.29
C THR A 81 3.25 11.76 8.33
N VAL A 82 3.48 12.10 9.60
CA VAL A 82 2.62 11.65 10.68
C VAL A 82 1.17 12.05 10.43
N ALA A 83 0.95 13.28 9.98
CA ALA A 83 -0.40 13.78 9.72
C ALA A 83 -1.10 13.02 8.59
N CYS A 84 -0.37 12.70 7.51
CA CYS A 84 -0.92 11.89 6.42
C CYS A 84 -1.24 10.48 6.87
N GLN A 85 -0.39 9.90 7.71
CA GLN A 85 -0.66 8.59 8.29
C GLN A 85 -1.92 8.59 9.13
N GLN A 86 -2.16 9.66 9.89
CA GLN A 86 -3.38 9.78 10.69
C GLN A 86 -4.64 9.86 9.82
N MET A 87 -4.57 10.52 8.69
CA MET A 87 -5.70 10.54 7.75
C MET A 87 -6.03 9.15 7.26
N LEU A 88 -5.01 8.39 6.86
CA LEU A 88 -5.20 7.03 6.37
C LEU A 88 -5.65 6.09 7.47
N ARG A 89 -5.15 6.28 8.70
CA ARG A 89 -5.54 5.44 9.82
C ARG A 89 -7.05 5.44 10.05
N ARG A 90 -7.69 6.58 9.86
CA ARG A 90 -9.14 6.68 10.04
C ARG A 90 -9.88 5.73 9.11
N GLN A 91 -9.37 5.52 7.90
CA GLN A 91 -9.98 4.57 6.96
C GLN A 91 -9.84 3.13 7.44
N LEU A 92 -8.74 2.81 8.12
CA LEU A 92 -8.53 1.47 8.67
C LEU A 92 -9.46 1.19 9.83
N GLU A 93 -9.85 2.23 10.57
CA GLU A 93 -10.72 2.12 11.75
C GLU A 93 -12.19 2.15 11.38
N GLN A 94 -12.54 2.76 10.28
CA GLN A 94 -13.93 2.81 9.83
C GLN A 94 -14.33 1.44 9.32
N ARG A 95 -15.55 1.06 9.66
CA ARG A 95 -16.12 -0.20 9.19
C ARG A 95 -16.64 -0.04 7.77
N SER A 96 -15.79 0.45 6.89
CA SER A 96 -16.11 0.47 5.48
C SER A 96 -15.78 -0.90 4.92
N PHE A 97 -16.80 -1.63 4.56
CA PHE A 97 -16.60 -2.96 3.99
C PHE A 97 -15.97 -2.90 2.60
N LYS A 98 -15.91 -1.70 2.02
CA LYS A 98 -15.53 -1.57 0.62
C LYS A 98 -14.18 -0.92 0.39
N ASN A 99 -13.59 -0.29 1.41
CA ASN A 99 -12.32 0.40 1.25
C ASN A 99 -11.19 -0.39 1.87
N ARG A 100 -10.10 -0.54 1.13
CA ARG A 100 -8.89 -1.19 1.62
C ARG A 100 -7.70 -0.31 1.29
N VAL A 101 -6.73 -0.26 2.20
CA VAL A 101 -5.51 0.51 1.98
C VAL A 101 -4.34 -0.46 2.05
N TRP A 102 -3.49 -0.41 1.03
CA TRP A 102 -2.26 -1.18 0.94
C TRP A 102 -1.10 -0.21 0.99
N PHE A 103 -0.21 -0.42 1.96
CA PHE A 103 0.95 0.44 2.17
C PHE A 103 2.19 -0.27 1.64
N HIS A 104 2.71 0.22 0.52
CA HIS A 104 4.01 -0.27 0.02
C HIS A 104 5.12 0.49 0.73
N THR A 105 6.12 -0.21 1.25
CA THR A 105 7.23 0.45 1.92
C THR A 105 8.50 -0.40 1.84
N GLU A 106 9.64 0.28 1.78
CA GLU A 106 10.95 -0.37 1.90
C GLU A 106 11.37 -0.50 3.36
N ASP A 107 10.70 0.23 4.27
CA ASP A 107 11.00 0.23 5.69
C ASP A 107 9.73 0.46 6.51
N PRO A 108 9.16 -0.59 7.09
CA PRO A 108 7.90 -0.45 7.83
C PRO A 108 8.06 0.32 9.14
N THR A 109 9.28 0.53 9.65
CA THR A 109 9.48 1.25 10.89
C THR A 109 9.07 2.72 10.78
N GLY A 110 8.91 3.25 9.57
CA GLY A 110 8.39 4.60 9.36
C GLY A 110 6.89 4.73 9.54
N LEU A 111 6.17 3.62 9.67
CA LEU A 111 4.72 3.63 9.85
C LEU A 111 4.38 3.60 11.34
N GLN A 112 3.29 4.31 11.69
CA GLN A 112 2.82 4.34 13.07
C GLN A 112 2.33 2.97 13.50
N SER A 113 2.53 2.65 14.78
CA SER A 113 2.10 1.37 15.34
C SER A 113 0.61 1.13 15.17
N ALA A 114 -0.19 2.20 15.22
CA ALA A 114 -1.63 2.09 15.02
C ALA A 114 -1.99 1.61 13.60
N ILE A 115 -1.20 1.95 12.61
CA ILE A 115 -1.37 1.44 11.25
C ILE A 115 -0.93 -0.01 11.18
N ILE A 116 0.25 -0.29 11.72
CA ILE A 116 0.83 -1.65 11.67
C ILE A 116 -0.12 -2.66 12.32
N SER A 117 -0.72 -2.30 13.45
CA SER A 117 -1.61 -3.21 14.17
C SER A 117 -2.92 -3.49 13.45
N ARG A 118 -3.29 -2.64 12.49
CA ARG A 118 -4.55 -2.77 11.75
C ARG A 118 -4.38 -3.39 10.37
N CYS A 119 -3.17 -3.73 10.00
CA CYS A 119 -2.85 -4.27 8.67
C CYS A 119 -2.18 -5.64 8.81
N ILE A 120 -2.31 -6.42 7.77
CA ILE A 120 -1.53 -7.65 7.64
C ILE A 120 -0.23 -7.26 6.95
N THR A 121 0.90 -7.52 7.61
CA THR A 121 2.21 -7.25 7.03
C THR A 121 2.66 -8.45 6.22
N LYS A 122 2.97 -8.20 4.95
CA LYS A 122 3.52 -9.21 4.06
C LYS A 122 4.89 -8.76 3.57
N ARG A 123 5.89 -9.58 3.81
CA ARG A 123 7.20 -9.35 3.23
C ARG A 123 7.18 -9.86 1.80
N ILE A 124 7.54 -8.99 0.88
CA ILE A 124 7.56 -9.33 -0.54
C ILE A 124 8.92 -9.95 -0.86
N PRO A 125 8.95 -11.20 -1.33
CA PRO A 125 10.23 -11.84 -1.65
C PRO A 125 10.87 -11.18 -2.87
N THR A 126 12.19 -11.09 -2.83
CA THR A 126 12.95 -10.59 -3.97
C THR A 126 13.25 -11.74 -4.93
N THR A 127 13.18 -11.46 -6.23
CA THR A 127 13.64 -12.38 -7.26
C THR A 127 15.07 -12.08 -7.70
N ILE A 128 15.62 -10.97 -7.22
CA ILE A 128 16.99 -10.61 -7.54
C ILE A 128 17.89 -11.33 -6.55
N HIS A 129 18.65 -12.27 -7.04
CA HIS A 129 19.64 -12.95 -6.24
C HIS A 129 20.90 -12.10 -6.25
N THR A 130 21.23 -11.56 -5.10
CA THR A 130 22.54 -10.97 -4.92
C THR A 130 23.56 -12.10 -4.92
N PRO A 131 24.45 -12.08 -5.80
CA PRO A 131 25.45 -13.12 -5.90
C PRO A 131 26.47 -13.07 -4.79
N LYS A 132 25.61 -12.76 -4.96
CA LYS A 132 25.82 -12.84 -4.37
C LYS A 132 26.42 -12.91 -3.72
N TYR A 133 26.79 -12.78 -3.71
CA TYR A 133 26.80 -12.87 -2.89
C TYR A 133 27.20 -13.56 -2.79
N ASN A 134 27.64 -13.31 -2.96
CA ASN A 134 27.78 -13.84 -2.65
C ASN A 134 28.29 -14.09 -2.53
N TYR A 135 28.96 -13.87 -2.70
CA TYR A 135 29.16 -13.89 -2.34
C TYR A 135 29.47 -14.17 -2.03
N ASP A 136 30.09 -14.11 -2.21
CA ASP A 136 30.17 -14.33 -1.66
C ASP A 136 30.42 -14.63 -1.23
N SER A 137 31.01 -14.83 -1.42
CA SER A 137 31.10 -15.07 -0.79
C SER A 137 31.59 -15.14 -0.48
N SER A 138 32.16 -15.23 -0.82
CA SER A 138 32.47 -15.12 -0.34
C SER A 138 32.76 -14.68 -0.06
N LEU A 139 33.25 -14.43 -0.52
CA LEU A 139 33.19 -13.85 -0.08
C LEU A 139 33.03 -13.63 0.36
N HIS A 140 33.68 -13.54 0.11
CA HIS A 140 33.14 -13.14 0.78
C HIS A 140 32.93 -13.00 1.14
#